data_759c683f147e876ab38e8f06fcba1570
#
_entry.id   759c683f147e876ab38e8f06fcba1570
#
_cell.length_a   1.000
_cell.length_b   1.000
_cell.length_c   1.000
_cell.angle_alpha   90.00
_cell.angle_beta   90.00
_cell.angle_gamma   90.00
#
_symmetry.space_group_name_H-M   'P 1'
#
loop_
_entity.id
_entity.type
_entity.pdbx_description
1 polymer ?
#
loop_
_entity_poly.entity_id
_entity_poly.type
_entity_poly.pdbx_seq_one_letter_code
_entity_poly.pdbx_strand_id
1 'polypeptide(L)'
;STQAKTLFPYTTLFRSGLDPEYLKKYPGELSGGQRQRVAIARALTMEPELLVADEPIASLDASIQAQIVNLFRHLQKEHGFSFLFIAHDLDMVEFLCDRVGVMYHGKLVETGPAGAVFQNPLHPYTKALIAAIPIPDPRRERARAVPDFSNTEFPRTGTLREVEKDHFVLMEGGDAG
;
A
#
# COMPACT_ATOMS: atom_id res chain seq x y z
N SER A 1 22.75 4.79 -39.02
CA SER A 1 22.69 3.69 -38.05
C SER A 1 21.95 4.17 -36.85
N THR A 2 20.63 4.01 -36.90
CA THR A 2 19.70 4.36 -35.83
C THR A 2 19.69 3.17 -34.88
N GLN A 3 20.52 3.23 -33.83
CA GLN A 3 20.34 2.31 -32.71
C GLN A 3 18.92 2.56 -32.15
N ALA A 4 18.04 1.58 -32.28
CA ALA A 4 16.81 1.53 -31.54
C ALA A 4 17.21 1.62 -30.06
N LYS A 5 16.94 2.77 -29.43
CA LYS A 5 17.05 2.93 -27.98
C LYS A 5 16.07 1.91 -27.42
N THR A 6 16.59 0.84 -26.86
CA THR A 6 15.82 -0.15 -26.14
C THR A 6 15.01 0.60 -25.10
N LEU A 7 13.67 0.51 -25.17
CA LEU A 7 12.71 1.20 -24.30
C LEU A 7 12.89 0.85 -22.80
N PHE A 8 13.80 -0.06 -22.50
CA PHE A 8 14.20 -0.45 -21.16
C PHE A 8 15.72 -0.55 -21.09
N PRO A 9 16.38 0.27 -20.27
CA PRO A 9 17.76 -0.01 -19.91
C PRO A 9 17.82 -1.43 -19.32
N TYR A 10 18.70 -2.27 -19.82
CA TYR A 10 18.95 -3.64 -19.34
C TYR A 10 19.07 -3.69 -17.81
N THR A 11 19.67 -2.66 -17.23
CA THR A 11 19.82 -2.48 -15.79
C THR A 11 18.51 -2.42 -15.03
N THR A 12 17.48 -1.75 -15.56
CA THR A 12 16.18 -1.58 -14.87
C THR A 12 15.37 -2.88 -14.88
N LEU A 13 15.42 -3.66 -15.97
CA LEU A 13 14.80 -4.97 -16.01
C LEU A 13 15.48 -5.95 -15.05
N PHE A 14 16.80 -5.95 -15.01
CA PHE A 14 17.58 -6.76 -14.07
C PHE A 14 17.28 -6.42 -12.61
N ARG A 15 17.14 -5.14 -12.29
CA ARG A 15 16.76 -4.65 -10.94
C ARG A 15 15.35 -5.09 -10.52
N SER A 16 14.44 -5.30 -11.46
CA SER A 16 13.11 -5.87 -11.17
C SER A 16 13.11 -7.38 -10.93
N GLY A 17 14.29 -8.03 -11.01
CA GLY A 17 14.45 -9.47 -10.82
C GLY A 17 13.91 -10.31 -11.98
N LEU A 18 13.78 -9.73 -13.17
CA LEU A 18 13.39 -10.44 -14.40
C LEU A 18 14.62 -10.80 -15.22
N ASP A 19 14.61 -12.02 -15.77
CA ASP A 19 15.62 -12.49 -16.73
C ASP A 19 15.52 -11.69 -18.04
N PRO A 20 16.67 -11.37 -18.71
CA PRO A 20 16.70 -10.72 -20.03
C PRO A 20 15.86 -11.41 -21.12
N GLU A 21 15.59 -12.70 -20.99
CA GLU A 21 14.72 -13.42 -21.93
C GLU A 21 13.30 -12.87 -21.98
N TYR A 22 12.83 -12.24 -20.89
CA TYR A 22 11.49 -11.64 -20.83
C TYR A 22 11.30 -10.43 -21.76
N LEU A 23 12.39 -9.84 -22.26
CA LEU A 23 12.33 -8.78 -23.29
C LEU A 23 11.69 -9.23 -24.60
N LYS A 24 11.71 -10.54 -24.88
CA LYS A 24 11.17 -11.13 -26.11
C LYS A 24 9.74 -11.65 -25.95
N LYS A 25 9.20 -11.65 -24.73
CA LYS A 25 7.86 -12.20 -24.42
C LYS A 25 6.77 -11.16 -24.59
N TYR A 26 5.63 -11.60 -25.06
CA TYR A 26 4.41 -10.81 -25.09
C TYR A 26 3.72 -10.83 -23.71
N PRO A 27 2.91 -9.79 -23.36
CA PRO A 27 2.25 -9.70 -22.06
C PRO A 27 1.38 -10.93 -21.70
N GLY A 28 0.81 -11.61 -22.70
CA GLY A 28 0.02 -12.83 -22.50
C GLY A 28 0.84 -14.06 -22.09
N GLU A 29 2.15 -14.04 -22.31
CA GLU A 29 3.08 -15.12 -21.98
C GLU A 29 3.67 -14.96 -20.57
N LEU A 30 3.33 -13.85 -19.87
CA LEU A 30 3.83 -13.53 -18.56
C LEU A 30 2.79 -13.88 -17.48
N SER A 31 3.27 -14.41 -16.35
CA SER A 31 2.44 -14.54 -15.14
C SER A 31 2.05 -13.16 -14.57
N GLY A 32 1.07 -13.11 -13.66
CA GLY A 32 0.64 -11.88 -12.99
C GLY A 32 1.81 -11.15 -12.32
N GLY A 33 2.61 -11.87 -11.52
CA GLY A 33 3.77 -11.30 -10.84
C GLY A 33 4.87 -10.84 -11.82
N GLN A 34 5.05 -11.52 -12.94
CA GLN A 34 6.01 -11.09 -13.99
C GLN A 34 5.53 -9.81 -14.67
N ARG A 35 4.24 -9.71 -15.02
CA ARG A 35 3.67 -8.46 -15.54
C ARG A 35 3.83 -7.30 -14.56
N GLN A 36 3.61 -7.56 -13.27
CA GLN A 36 3.81 -6.54 -12.23
C GLN A 36 5.26 -6.06 -12.15
N ARG A 37 6.24 -6.96 -12.19
CA ARG A 37 7.67 -6.60 -12.23
C ARG A 37 8.03 -5.77 -13.46
N VAL A 38 7.45 -6.08 -14.63
CA VAL A 38 7.61 -5.27 -15.85
C VAL A 38 7.02 -3.88 -15.67
N ALA A 39 5.84 -3.75 -15.05
CA ALA A 39 5.22 -2.46 -14.78
C ALA A 39 6.07 -1.59 -13.83
N ILE A 40 6.61 -2.19 -12.76
CA ILE A 40 7.53 -1.53 -11.84
C ILE A 40 8.80 -1.08 -12.57
N ALA A 41 9.44 -1.98 -13.35
CA ALA A 41 10.61 -1.64 -14.13
C ALA A 41 10.35 -0.46 -15.07
N ARG A 42 9.20 -0.45 -15.77
CA ARG A 42 8.80 0.64 -16.65
C ARG A 42 8.66 1.97 -15.91
N ALA A 43 8.04 1.98 -14.74
CA ALA A 43 7.89 3.19 -13.95
C ALA A 43 9.25 3.75 -13.49
N LEU A 44 10.18 2.89 -13.12
CA LEU A 44 11.51 3.28 -12.66
C LEU A 44 12.43 3.80 -13.77
N THR A 45 12.14 3.55 -15.07
CA THR A 45 12.93 4.13 -16.17
C THR A 45 12.86 5.64 -16.24
N MET A 46 11.86 6.24 -15.59
CA MET A 46 11.67 7.70 -15.52
C MET A 46 12.45 8.33 -14.37
N GLU A 47 13.16 7.55 -13.56
CA GLU A 47 13.86 8.01 -12.34
C GLU A 47 12.98 8.90 -11.47
N PRO A 48 11.80 8.41 -11.03
CA PRO A 48 10.81 9.24 -10.36
C PRO A 48 11.26 9.63 -8.94
N GLU A 49 10.92 10.84 -8.50
CA GLU A 49 11.02 11.24 -7.09
C GLU A 49 9.87 10.67 -6.26
N LEU A 50 8.70 10.45 -6.89
CA LEU A 50 7.50 9.86 -6.29
C LEU A 50 6.96 8.75 -7.19
N LEU A 51 6.81 7.55 -6.64
CA LEU A 51 6.14 6.42 -7.28
C LEU A 51 4.76 6.19 -6.66
N VAL A 52 3.71 6.25 -7.48
CA VAL A 52 2.34 5.93 -7.06
C VAL A 52 2.00 4.52 -7.52
N ALA A 53 1.63 3.67 -6.57
CA ALA A 53 1.23 2.30 -6.83
C ALA A 53 -0.20 2.06 -6.30
N ASP A 54 -1.13 1.94 -7.23
CA ASP A 54 -2.55 1.71 -6.98
C ASP A 54 -2.84 0.21 -7.06
N GLU A 55 -3.17 -0.39 -5.92
CA GLU A 55 -3.43 -1.83 -5.73
C GLU A 55 -2.41 -2.77 -6.43
N PRO A 56 -1.10 -2.53 -6.28
CA PRO A 56 -0.09 -3.19 -7.12
C PRO A 56 0.04 -4.70 -6.88
N ILE A 57 -0.60 -5.25 -5.86
CA ILE A 57 -0.49 -6.66 -5.44
C ILE A 57 -1.83 -7.37 -5.31
N ALA A 58 -2.96 -6.69 -5.51
CA ALA A 58 -4.31 -7.19 -5.22
C ALA A 58 -4.68 -8.50 -5.97
N SER A 59 -4.11 -8.74 -7.15
CA SER A 59 -4.42 -9.92 -7.99
C SER A 59 -3.37 -11.03 -7.90
N LEU A 60 -2.44 -10.95 -6.93
CA LEU A 60 -1.32 -11.88 -6.79
C LEU A 60 -1.53 -12.82 -5.60
N ASP A 61 -0.99 -14.02 -5.68
CA ASP A 61 -0.94 -14.93 -4.53
C ASP A 61 0.03 -14.42 -3.45
N ALA A 62 -0.17 -14.84 -2.20
CA ALA A 62 0.57 -14.35 -1.04
C ALA A 62 2.10 -14.48 -1.17
N SER A 63 2.58 -15.54 -1.84
CA SER A 63 4.02 -15.75 -2.06
C SER A 63 4.59 -14.69 -3.00
N ILE A 64 3.88 -14.38 -4.08
CA ILE A 64 4.29 -13.36 -5.06
C ILE A 64 4.11 -11.96 -4.47
N GLN A 65 3.05 -11.71 -3.69
CA GLN A 65 2.87 -10.44 -2.97
C GLN A 65 4.10 -10.12 -2.10
N ALA A 66 4.55 -11.08 -1.28
CA ALA A 66 5.73 -10.89 -0.43
C ALA A 66 7.00 -10.57 -1.24
N GLN A 67 7.18 -11.21 -2.41
CA GLN A 67 8.31 -10.92 -3.30
C GLN A 67 8.24 -9.52 -3.88
N ILE A 68 7.06 -9.05 -4.30
CA ILE A 68 6.87 -7.70 -4.86
C ILE A 68 7.09 -6.64 -3.78
N VAL A 69 6.58 -6.85 -2.57
CA VAL A 69 6.78 -5.93 -1.43
C VAL A 69 8.27 -5.80 -1.09
N ASN A 70 9.01 -6.92 -1.03
CA ASN A 70 10.45 -6.89 -0.81
C ASN A 70 11.20 -6.19 -1.95
N LEU A 71 10.74 -6.37 -3.19
CA LEU A 71 11.28 -5.65 -4.34
C LEU A 71 11.09 -4.14 -4.19
N PHE A 72 9.91 -3.66 -3.82
CA PHE A 72 9.64 -2.24 -3.59
C PHE A 72 10.56 -1.66 -2.51
N ARG A 73 10.72 -2.32 -1.37
CA ARG A 73 11.62 -1.88 -0.30
C ARG A 73 13.07 -1.80 -0.75
N HIS A 74 13.53 -2.79 -1.51
CA HIS A 74 14.87 -2.81 -2.05
C HIS A 74 15.09 -1.64 -3.02
N LEU A 75 14.18 -1.45 -3.97
CA LEU A 75 14.25 -0.38 -4.96
C LEU A 75 14.17 1.01 -4.33
N GLN A 76 13.29 1.20 -3.33
CA GLN A 76 13.20 2.45 -2.59
C GLN A 76 14.52 2.79 -1.88
N LYS A 77 15.14 1.79 -1.23
CA LYS A 77 16.43 1.97 -0.56
C LYS A 77 17.56 2.28 -1.55
N GLU A 78 17.54 1.67 -2.73
CA GLU A 78 18.57 1.86 -3.77
C GLU A 78 18.43 3.22 -4.47
N HIS A 79 17.20 3.65 -4.77
CA HIS A 79 16.92 4.83 -5.60
C HIS A 79 16.48 6.06 -4.82
N GLY A 80 16.07 5.91 -3.55
CA GLY A 80 15.71 7.04 -2.67
C GLY A 80 14.39 7.75 -3.02
N PHE A 81 13.51 7.15 -3.85
CA PHE A 81 12.23 7.77 -4.20
C PHE A 81 11.20 7.64 -3.07
N SER A 82 10.26 8.56 -3.03
CA SER A 82 9.07 8.47 -2.19
C SER A 82 8.04 7.52 -2.82
N PHE A 83 7.25 6.84 -1.97
CA PHE A 83 6.31 5.83 -2.41
C PHE A 83 4.91 6.09 -1.86
N LEU A 84 3.92 6.25 -2.72
CA LEU A 84 2.51 6.28 -2.34
C LEU A 84 1.87 4.94 -2.70
N PHE A 85 1.57 4.16 -1.67
CA PHE A 85 0.99 2.81 -1.81
C PHE A 85 -0.50 2.84 -1.47
N ILE A 86 -1.36 2.54 -2.44
CA ILE A 86 -2.80 2.45 -2.24
C ILE A 86 -3.16 0.96 -2.22
N ALA A 87 -3.73 0.51 -1.11
CA ALA A 87 -4.11 -0.89 -0.93
C ALA A 87 -5.27 -1.04 0.05
N HIS A 88 -5.94 -2.19 -0.03
CA HIS A 88 -6.95 -2.62 0.93
C HIS A 88 -6.42 -3.69 1.91
N ASP A 89 -5.22 -4.21 1.68
CA ASP A 89 -4.55 -5.17 2.55
C ASP A 89 -3.77 -4.42 3.65
N LEU A 90 -4.33 -4.40 4.85
CA LEU A 90 -3.80 -3.64 5.97
C LEU A 90 -2.49 -4.21 6.51
N ASP A 91 -2.30 -5.53 6.48
CA ASP A 91 -1.06 -6.18 6.94
C ASP A 91 0.13 -5.72 6.08
N MET A 92 -0.10 -5.61 4.77
CA MET A 92 0.91 -5.12 3.84
C MET A 92 1.21 -3.63 4.03
N VAL A 93 0.18 -2.83 4.32
CA VAL A 93 0.35 -1.39 4.61
C VAL A 93 1.16 -1.19 5.89
N GLU A 94 0.85 -1.93 6.96
CA GLU A 94 1.59 -1.88 8.23
C GLU A 94 3.07 -2.24 8.04
N PHE A 95 3.34 -3.26 7.22
CA PHE A 95 4.69 -3.76 6.99
C PHE A 95 5.53 -2.84 6.10
N LEU A 96 4.91 -2.20 5.09
CA LEU A 96 5.63 -1.47 4.04
C LEU A 96 5.76 0.03 4.32
N CYS A 97 4.73 0.66 4.94
CA CYS A 97 4.61 2.10 4.99
C CYS A 97 5.12 2.69 6.30
N ASP A 98 5.82 3.83 6.22
CA ASP A 98 6.22 4.61 7.40
C ASP A 98 5.04 5.39 7.97
N ARG A 99 4.15 5.87 7.09
CA ARG A 99 2.94 6.63 7.41
C ARG A 99 1.73 6.07 6.70
N VAL A 100 0.57 6.20 7.32
CA VAL A 100 -0.71 5.71 6.80
C VAL A 100 -1.73 6.84 6.76
N GLY A 101 -2.56 6.84 5.74
CA GLY A 101 -3.78 7.65 5.66
C GLY A 101 -4.98 6.75 5.42
N VAL A 102 -5.96 6.79 6.31
CA VAL A 102 -7.21 6.03 6.20
C VAL A 102 -8.26 6.91 5.55
N MET A 103 -8.85 6.41 4.47
CA MET A 103 -9.90 7.11 3.73
C MET A 103 -11.26 6.43 3.93
N TYR A 104 -12.30 7.22 4.17
CA TYR A 104 -13.69 6.76 4.26
C TYR A 104 -14.58 7.67 3.41
N HIS A 105 -15.30 7.10 2.45
CA HIS A 105 -16.16 7.83 1.50
C HIS A 105 -15.50 9.09 0.89
N GLY A 106 -14.25 8.94 0.43
CA GLY A 106 -13.50 10.02 -0.22
C GLY A 106 -12.93 11.08 0.74
N LYS A 107 -13.03 10.88 2.04
CA LYS A 107 -12.45 11.76 3.07
C LYS A 107 -11.29 11.06 3.78
N LEU A 108 -10.22 11.80 4.04
CA LEU A 108 -9.16 11.37 4.93
C LEU A 108 -9.66 11.51 6.37
N VAL A 109 -9.84 10.38 7.06
CA VAL A 109 -10.42 10.35 8.40
C VAL A 109 -9.39 10.19 9.50
N GLU A 110 -8.24 9.58 9.18
CA GLU A 110 -7.13 9.43 10.10
C GLU A 110 -5.81 9.35 9.34
N THR A 111 -4.75 9.95 9.85
CA THR A 111 -3.40 9.83 9.28
C THR A 111 -2.34 9.98 10.35
N GLY A 112 -1.28 9.18 10.24
CA GLY A 112 -0.19 9.22 11.20
C GLY A 112 0.94 8.24 10.85
N PRO A 113 1.94 8.12 11.74
CA PRO A 113 2.92 7.03 11.67
C PRO A 113 2.20 5.67 11.67
N ALA A 114 2.62 4.74 10.81
CA ALA A 114 1.94 3.45 10.68
C ALA A 114 1.79 2.76 12.05
N GLY A 115 2.86 2.64 12.83
CA GLY A 115 2.81 2.04 14.16
C GLY A 115 1.79 2.69 15.10
N ALA A 116 1.63 4.03 15.06
CA ALA A 116 0.65 4.72 15.89
C ALA A 116 -0.80 4.40 15.46
N VAL A 117 -1.09 4.47 14.16
CA VAL A 117 -2.44 4.21 13.62
C VAL A 117 -2.87 2.76 13.86
N PHE A 118 -1.95 1.78 13.69
CA PHE A 118 -2.27 0.36 13.90
C PHE A 118 -2.38 -0.02 15.38
N GLN A 119 -1.55 0.54 16.26
CA GLN A 119 -1.55 0.21 17.69
C GLN A 119 -2.62 1.00 18.48
N ASN A 120 -2.88 2.25 18.08
CA ASN A 120 -3.84 3.13 18.75
C ASN A 120 -4.72 3.87 17.73
N PRO A 121 -5.59 3.14 16.96
CA PRO A 121 -6.51 3.78 16.03
C PRO A 121 -7.47 4.70 16.77
N LEU A 122 -7.66 5.92 16.28
CA LEU A 122 -8.50 6.93 16.94
C LEU A 122 -9.88 7.04 16.30
N HIS A 123 -9.95 7.07 14.96
CA HIS A 123 -11.22 7.19 14.25
C HIS A 123 -12.03 5.87 14.35
N PRO A 124 -13.35 5.92 14.59
CA PRO A 124 -14.19 4.72 14.70
C PRO A 124 -14.10 3.79 13.49
N TYR A 125 -14.01 4.34 12.27
CA TYR A 125 -13.83 3.57 11.05
C TYR A 125 -12.49 2.83 11.02
N THR A 126 -11.38 3.49 11.41
CA THR A 126 -10.06 2.86 11.49
C THR A 126 -10.06 1.70 12.51
N LYS A 127 -10.71 1.91 13.66
CA LYS A 127 -10.91 0.83 14.66
C LYS A 127 -11.63 -0.36 14.07
N ALA A 128 -12.70 -0.10 13.31
CA ALA A 128 -13.48 -1.13 12.63
C ALA A 128 -12.64 -1.89 11.60
N LEU A 129 -11.87 -1.18 10.76
CA LEU A 129 -10.99 -1.78 9.77
C LEU A 129 -9.93 -2.68 10.41
N ILE A 130 -9.23 -2.21 11.43
CA ILE A 130 -8.18 -2.97 12.12
C ILE A 130 -8.79 -4.15 12.87
N ALA A 131 -9.96 -3.97 13.49
CA ALA A 131 -10.67 -5.07 14.12
C ALA A 131 -11.14 -6.15 13.12
N ALA A 132 -11.24 -5.86 11.85
CA ALA A 132 -11.61 -6.83 10.81
C ALA A 132 -10.42 -7.64 10.29
N ILE A 133 -9.17 -7.27 10.59
CA ILE A 133 -7.98 -8.03 10.16
C ILE A 133 -8.03 -9.45 10.76
N PRO A 134 -7.97 -10.53 9.95
CA PRO A 134 -7.98 -11.89 10.46
C PRO A 134 -6.75 -12.20 11.31
N ILE A 135 -6.95 -12.89 12.42
CA ILE A 135 -5.82 -13.37 13.22
C ILE A 135 -5.27 -14.65 12.59
N PRO A 136 -3.94 -14.78 12.33
CA PRO A 136 -3.37 -15.97 11.70
C PRO A 136 -3.54 -17.28 12.49
N ASP A 137 -3.99 -17.20 13.76
CA ASP A 137 -4.29 -18.37 14.60
C ASP A 137 -5.78 -18.75 14.48
N PRO A 138 -6.14 -19.88 13.86
CA PRO A 138 -7.53 -20.30 13.68
C PRO A 138 -8.30 -20.52 14.99
N ARG A 139 -7.62 -20.81 16.11
CA ARG A 139 -8.27 -21.00 17.42
C ARG A 139 -8.67 -19.64 18.01
N ARG A 140 -7.77 -18.67 17.90
CA ARG A 140 -8.01 -17.30 18.37
C ARG A 140 -9.04 -16.61 17.49
N GLU A 141 -8.98 -16.79 16.16
CA GLU A 141 -9.95 -16.22 15.23
C GLU A 141 -11.37 -16.73 15.50
N ARG A 142 -11.57 -18.01 15.78
CA ARG A 142 -12.88 -18.59 16.12
C ARG A 142 -13.45 -18.07 17.45
N ALA A 143 -12.58 -17.68 18.37
CA ALA A 143 -12.98 -17.13 19.67
C ALA A 143 -13.22 -15.61 19.64
N ARG A 144 -12.83 -14.94 18.54
CA ARG A 144 -12.91 -13.48 18.39
C ARG A 144 -14.33 -13.07 17.99
N ALA A 145 -14.93 -12.21 18.79
CA ALA A 145 -16.14 -11.51 18.37
C ALA A 145 -15.74 -10.31 17.50
N VAL A 146 -15.90 -10.44 16.18
CA VAL A 146 -15.73 -9.30 15.24
C VAL A 146 -17.04 -8.51 15.29
N PRO A 147 -17.03 -7.23 15.68
CA PRO A 147 -18.22 -6.41 15.63
C PRO A 147 -18.75 -6.30 14.19
N ASP A 148 -20.05 -6.39 14.01
CA ASP A 148 -20.69 -6.15 12.72
C ASP A 148 -20.86 -4.65 12.51
N PHE A 149 -20.11 -4.11 11.54
CA PHE A 149 -20.14 -2.70 11.15
C PHE A 149 -20.90 -2.46 9.83
N SER A 150 -21.56 -3.46 9.27
CA SER A 150 -22.18 -3.40 7.93
C SER A 150 -23.25 -2.31 7.79
N ASN A 151 -23.90 -1.94 8.90
CA ASN A 151 -24.93 -0.89 8.96
C ASN A 151 -24.49 0.34 9.76
N THR A 152 -23.19 0.48 10.04
CA THR A 152 -22.67 1.59 10.83
C THR A 152 -22.18 2.72 9.91
N GLU A 153 -22.77 3.90 10.03
CA GLU A 153 -22.22 5.12 9.46
C GLU A 153 -21.17 5.70 10.43
N PHE A 154 -19.99 6.01 9.90
CA PHE A 154 -18.91 6.62 10.66
C PHE A 154 -18.85 8.12 10.37
N PRO A 155 -18.36 8.94 11.33
CA PRO A 155 -18.14 10.36 11.12
C PRO A 155 -17.26 10.62 9.87
N ARG A 156 -17.70 11.55 9.02
CA ARG A 156 -16.99 11.93 7.78
C ARG A 156 -16.97 13.44 7.53
N THR A 157 -17.47 14.19 8.51
CA THR A 157 -17.49 15.65 8.50
C THR A 157 -16.60 16.19 9.61
N GLY A 158 -15.98 17.34 9.39
CA GLY A 158 -15.11 17.96 10.38
C GLY A 158 -13.75 18.34 9.83
N THR A 159 -12.80 18.55 10.71
CA THR A 159 -11.40 18.90 10.40
C THR A 159 -10.44 17.90 11.01
N LEU A 160 -9.34 17.64 10.31
CA LEU A 160 -8.23 16.86 10.86
C LEU A 160 -7.57 17.66 11.98
N ARG A 161 -7.49 17.07 13.16
CA ARG A 161 -6.81 17.64 14.34
C ARG A 161 -5.71 16.70 14.80
N GLU A 162 -4.57 17.25 15.13
CA GLU A 162 -3.49 16.50 15.74
C GLU A 162 -3.88 16.14 17.19
N VAL A 163 -3.87 14.84 17.50
CA VAL A 163 -4.22 14.30 18.82
C VAL A 163 -2.98 13.82 19.54
N GLU A 164 -2.06 13.22 18.78
CA GLU A 164 -0.74 12.83 19.25
C GLU A 164 0.27 13.34 18.22
N LYS A 165 1.55 13.35 18.56
CA LYS A 165 2.60 13.84 17.66
C LYS A 165 2.52 13.18 16.28
N ASP A 166 2.31 13.98 15.24
CA ASP A 166 2.16 13.57 13.84
C ASP A 166 0.98 12.61 13.58
N HIS A 167 0.04 12.44 14.52
CA HIS A 167 -1.13 11.60 14.40
C HIS A 167 -2.41 12.46 14.43
N PHE A 168 -3.10 12.49 13.30
CA PHE A 168 -4.26 13.34 13.04
C PHE A 168 -5.51 12.50 12.86
N VAL A 169 -6.62 12.96 13.39
CA VAL A 169 -7.93 12.33 13.25
C VAL A 169 -9.00 13.36 12.88
N LEU A 170 -9.94 12.94 12.03
CA LEU A 170 -11.10 13.75 11.68
C LEU A 170 -12.03 13.87 12.89
N MET A 171 -12.21 15.09 13.37
CA MET A 171 -13.13 15.40 14.46
C MET A 171 -14.24 16.31 13.95
N GLU A 172 -15.48 16.01 14.30
CA GLU A 172 -16.59 16.91 14.06
C GLU A 172 -16.33 18.23 14.80
N GLY A 173 -16.64 19.35 14.14
CA GLY A 173 -16.45 20.66 14.75
C GLY A 173 -17.36 20.80 15.96
N GLY A 174 -16.81 20.58 17.15
CA GLY A 174 -17.37 21.15 18.34
C GLY A 174 -17.12 22.65 18.27
N ASP A 175 -18.17 23.47 18.31
CA ASP A 175 -18.06 24.89 18.53
C ASP A 175 -17.13 25.10 19.74
N ALA A 176 -16.00 25.76 19.48
CA ALA A 176 -15.21 26.32 20.55
C ALA A 176 -16.04 27.42 21.18
N GLY A 177 -16.78 27.09 22.26
CA GLY A 177 -17.39 28.03 23.16
C GLY A 177 -16.33 28.77 23.98
#